data_49283f8767129804e06df38100f7439c
#
_entry.id   49283f8767129804e06df38100f7439c
#
_cell.length_a   1.000
_cell.length_b   1.000
_cell.length_c   1.000
_cell.angle_alpha   90.00
_cell.angle_beta   90.00
_cell.angle_gamma   90.00
#
_symmetry.space_group_name_H-M   'P 1'
#
loop_
_entity.id
_entity.type
_entity.pdbx_description
1 polymer ?
#
loop_
_entity_poly.entity_id
_entity_poly.type
_entity_poly.pdbx_seq_one_letter_code
_entity_poly.pdbx_strand_id
1 'polypeptide(L)'
;MSLTQTLHLEYFAILREQRGLARETLATSATTAADLYEELRARHDFTLPVDRVRAAINEEFAPWHALLREGDRIVFIPPVAGG
;
A
#
# COMPACT_ATOMS: atom_id res chain seq x y z
N MET A 1 22.39 -3.80 10.61
CA MET A 1 21.98 -2.49 10.09
C MET A 1 20.55 -2.59 9.57
N SER A 2 19.70 -1.66 9.96
CA SER A 2 18.30 -1.70 9.53
C SER A 2 18.18 -1.18 8.10
N LEU A 3 17.44 -1.90 7.24
CA LEU A 3 17.17 -1.48 5.88
C LEU A 3 15.72 -1.00 5.74
N THR A 4 15.11 -0.61 6.86
CA THR A 4 13.73 -0.13 6.82
C THR A 4 13.65 1.31 6.34
N GLN A 5 12.52 1.61 5.71
CA GLN A 5 12.17 2.97 5.30
C GLN A 5 10.86 3.33 5.97
N THR A 6 10.66 4.60 6.25
CA THR A 6 9.41 5.10 6.81
C THR A 6 8.56 5.63 5.67
N LEU A 7 7.35 5.08 5.55
CA LEU A 7 6.43 5.42 4.46
C LEU A 7 5.12 5.92 5.06
N HIS A 8 4.42 6.75 4.31
CA HIS A 8 3.09 7.26 4.70
C HIS A 8 2.06 6.56 3.85
N LEU A 9 1.16 5.81 4.49
CA LEU A 9 0.19 4.97 3.79
C LEU A 9 -1.21 5.55 3.92
N GLU A 10 -2.00 5.39 2.87
CA GLU A 10 -3.39 5.76 2.88
C GLU A 10 -4.22 4.64 2.24
N TYR A 11 -5.35 4.35 2.85
CA TYR A 11 -6.23 3.26 2.43
C TYR A 11 -7.60 3.81 2.10
N PHE A 12 -8.28 3.18 1.13
CA PHE A 12 -9.63 3.56 0.75
C PHE A 12 -10.56 2.36 0.77
N ALA A 13 -11.83 2.64 1.00
CA ALA A 13 -12.93 1.67 0.86
C ALA A 13 -12.67 0.40 1.66
N ILE A 14 -12.76 -0.76 1.02
CA ILE A 14 -12.62 -2.04 1.71
C ILE A 14 -11.27 -2.18 2.41
N LEU A 15 -10.21 -1.62 1.84
CA LEU A 15 -8.88 -1.71 2.46
C LEU A 15 -8.84 -0.91 3.77
N ARG A 16 -9.47 0.26 3.79
CA ARG A 16 -9.58 1.06 5.00
C ARG A 16 -10.38 0.31 6.06
N GLU A 17 -11.46 -0.32 5.66
CA GLU A 17 -12.29 -1.08 6.59
C GLU A 17 -11.54 -2.26 7.16
N GLN A 18 -10.81 -2.99 6.34
CA GLN A 18 -10.07 -4.17 6.79
C GLN A 18 -8.86 -3.80 7.63
N ARG A 19 -8.22 -2.67 7.34
CA ARG A 19 -7.08 -2.20 8.14
C ARG A 19 -7.55 -1.55 9.45
N GLY A 20 -8.71 -0.90 9.44
CA GLY A 20 -9.21 -0.17 10.60
C GLY A 20 -8.66 1.24 10.72
N LEU A 21 -7.89 1.71 9.75
CA LEU A 21 -7.31 3.04 9.72
C LEU A 21 -7.39 3.57 8.30
N ALA A 22 -7.57 4.89 8.15
CA ALA A 22 -7.50 5.53 6.84
C ALA A 22 -6.06 5.85 6.45
N ARG A 23 -5.21 6.15 7.42
CA ARG A 23 -3.82 6.54 7.19
C ARG A 23 -2.93 6.00 8.29
N GLU A 24 -1.68 5.74 7.95
CA GLU A 24 -0.68 5.39 8.96
C GLU A 24 0.71 5.64 8.42
N THR A 25 1.64 5.77 9.35
CA THR A 25 3.06 5.83 9.04
C THR A 25 3.65 4.49 9.41
N LEU A 26 4.40 3.88 8.48
CA LEU A 26 4.90 2.53 8.67
C LEU A 26 6.39 2.46 8.36
N ALA A 27 7.15 1.83 9.24
CA ALA A 27 8.53 1.46 8.96
C ALA A 27 8.53 0.04 8.40
N THR A 28 9.11 -0.14 7.23
CA THR A 28 9.08 -1.43 6.55
C THR A 28 10.34 -1.66 5.75
N SER A 29 10.68 -2.93 5.55
CA SER A 29 11.80 -3.32 4.68
C SER A 29 11.36 -3.60 3.25
N ALA A 30 10.09 -3.42 2.93
CA ALA A 30 9.59 -3.61 1.58
C ALA A 30 10.33 -2.66 0.62
N THR A 31 10.71 -3.16 -0.54
CA THR A 31 11.47 -2.36 -1.51
C THR A 31 10.63 -1.93 -2.70
N THR A 32 9.57 -2.66 -3.01
CA THR A 32 8.66 -2.31 -4.11
C THR A 32 7.24 -2.15 -3.59
N ALA A 33 6.40 -1.49 -4.40
CA ALA A 33 4.99 -1.36 -4.06
C ALA A 33 4.33 -2.72 -3.88
N ALA A 34 4.68 -3.71 -4.71
CA ALA A 34 4.14 -5.06 -4.60
C ALA A 34 4.53 -5.71 -3.28
N ASP A 35 5.80 -5.60 -2.89
CA ASP A 35 6.27 -6.15 -1.62
C ASP A 35 5.51 -5.53 -0.45
N LEU A 36 5.31 -4.23 -0.51
CA LEU A 36 4.58 -3.52 0.54
C LEU A 36 3.14 -4.01 0.63
N TYR A 37 2.45 -4.10 -0.50
CA TYR A 37 1.06 -4.55 -0.49
C TYR A 37 0.94 -5.97 0.04
N GLU A 38 1.82 -6.88 -0.36
CA GLU A 38 1.78 -8.26 0.12
C GLU A 38 2.07 -8.35 1.62
N GLU A 39 2.96 -7.52 2.13
CA GLU A 39 3.23 -7.46 3.56
C GLU A 39 1.96 -7.04 4.31
N LEU A 40 1.30 -5.97 3.83
CA LEU A 40 0.09 -5.47 4.47
C LEU A 40 -1.06 -6.45 4.33
N ARG A 41 -1.17 -7.10 3.19
CA ARG A 41 -2.21 -8.09 2.95
C ARG A 41 -2.10 -9.24 3.93
N ALA A 42 -0.90 -9.74 4.14
CA ALA A 42 -0.68 -10.82 5.10
C ALA A 42 -0.94 -10.37 6.54
N ARG A 43 -0.58 -9.13 6.85
CA ARG A 43 -0.69 -8.61 8.22
C ARG A 43 -2.13 -8.26 8.59
N HIS A 44 -2.92 -7.78 7.64
CA HIS A 44 -4.27 -7.26 7.91
C HIS A 44 -5.36 -8.07 7.23
N ASP A 45 -5.03 -9.20 6.64
CA ASP A 45 -6.00 -10.08 5.98
C ASP A 45 -6.80 -9.36 4.88
N PHE A 46 -6.11 -8.54 4.07
CA PHE A 46 -6.76 -7.93 2.92
C PHE A 46 -7.23 -9.01 1.96
N THR A 47 -8.49 -8.91 1.53
CA THR A 47 -9.08 -9.94 0.66
C THR A 47 -8.81 -9.71 -0.81
N LEU A 48 -8.43 -8.49 -1.22
CA LEU A 48 -8.19 -8.21 -2.62
C LEU A 48 -6.77 -8.62 -3.01
N PRO A 49 -6.61 -9.42 -4.07
CA PRO A 49 -5.27 -9.71 -4.58
C PRO A 49 -4.66 -8.49 -5.26
N VAL A 50 -3.36 -8.51 -5.44
CA VAL A 50 -2.62 -7.37 -5.96
C VAL A 50 -3.15 -6.88 -7.32
N ASP A 51 -3.61 -7.79 -8.16
CA ASP A 51 -4.09 -7.43 -9.49
C ASP A 51 -5.48 -6.76 -9.49
N ARG A 52 -6.12 -6.66 -8.32
CA ARG A 52 -7.40 -5.98 -8.17
C ARG A 52 -7.25 -4.62 -7.50
N VAL A 53 -6.02 -4.22 -7.21
CA VAL A 53 -5.73 -2.97 -6.50
C VAL A 53 -4.73 -2.17 -7.32
N ARG A 54 -4.79 -0.86 -7.22
CA ARG A 54 -3.81 0.01 -7.84
C ARG A 54 -3.03 0.76 -6.77
N ALA A 55 -1.78 1.06 -7.08
CA ALA A 55 -0.95 1.84 -6.17
C ALA A 55 -0.67 3.20 -6.77
N ALA A 56 -0.69 4.23 -5.94
CA ALA A 56 -0.22 5.55 -6.31
C ALA A 56 0.89 5.94 -5.35
N ILE A 57 1.97 6.47 -5.89
CA ILE A 57 3.11 6.91 -5.10
C ILE A 57 3.30 8.39 -5.34
N ASN A 58 3.21 9.18 -4.27
CA ASN A 58 3.32 10.63 -4.33
C ASN A 58 2.37 11.23 -5.37
N GLU A 59 1.11 10.74 -5.32
CA GLU A 59 -0.01 11.24 -6.13
C GLU A 59 0.02 10.84 -7.60
N GLU A 60 0.88 9.88 -7.97
CA GLU A 60 0.93 9.38 -9.34
C GLU A 60 0.75 7.86 -9.33
N PHE A 61 -0.09 7.34 -10.22
CA PHE A 61 -0.21 5.89 -10.37
C PHE A 61 1.16 5.30 -10.71
N ALA A 62 1.46 4.19 -10.07
CA ALA A 62 2.75 3.54 -10.22
C ALA A 62 2.57 2.06 -10.49
N PRO A 63 3.48 1.45 -11.25
CA PRO A 63 3.45 0.00 -11.42
C PRO A 63 3.85 -0.69 -10.13
N TRP A 64 3.44 -1.96 -10.00
CA TRP A 64 3.72 -2.70 -8.77
C TRP A 64 5.22 -2.94 -8.54
N HIS A 65 6.04 -2.89 -9.58
CA HIS A 65 7.49 -3.05 -9.45
C HIS A 65 8.21 -1.73 -9.09
N ALA A 66 7.47 -0.63 -8.93
CA ALA A 66 8.08 0.66 -8.60
C ALA A 66 8.81 0.57 -7.26
N LEU A 67 9.99 1.16 -7.21
CA LEU A 67 10.80 1.17 -5.99
C LEU A 67 10.29 2.23 -5.02
N LEU A 68 10.31 1.89 -3.74
CA LEU A 68 9.88 2.79 -2.69
C LEU A 68 11.07 3.51 -2.09
N ARG A 69 10.85 4.74 -1.62
CA ARG A 69 11.88 5.57 -1.01
C ARG A 69 11.39 6.11 0.31
N GLU A 70 12.35 6.45 1.16
CA GLU A 70 12.05 7.05 2.45
C GLU A 70 11.13 8.26 2.28
N GLY A 71 10.04 8.29 3.07
CA GLY A 71 9.11 9.40 3.06
C GLY A 71 8.05 9.36 1.99
N ASP A 72 8.06 8.36 1.10
CA ASP A 72 7.03 8.25 0.06
C ASP A 72 5.63 8.13 0.65
N ARG A 73 4.66 8.66 -0.08
CA ARG A 73 3.24 8.53 0.25
C ARG A 73 2.65 7.51 -0.70
N ILE A 74 2.13 6.44 -0.14
CA ILE A 74 1.60 5.32 -0.91
C ILE A 74 0.11 5.22 -0.65
N VAL A 75 -0.68 5.21 -1.71
CA VAL A 75 -2.12 5.05 -1.62
C VAL A 75 -2.50 3.77 -2.34
N PHE A 76 -3.28 2.92 -1.67
CA PHE A 76 -3.81 1.71 -2.29
C PHE A 76 -5.27 1.94 -2.64
N ILE A 77 -5.60 1.75 -3.91
CA ILE A 77 -6.90 2.09 -4.46
C ILE A 77 -7.58 0.83 -4.97
N PRO A 78 -8.62 0.34 -4.28
CA PRO A 78 -9.37 -0.82 -4.75
C PRO A 78 -10.25 -0.46 -5.95
N PRO A 79 -10.81 -1.45 -6.66
CA PRO A 79 -11.68 -1.14 -7.78
C PRO A 79 -12.93 -0.41 -7.32
N VAL A 80 -13.46 0.44 -8.20
CA VAL A 80 -14.67 1.21 -7.91
C VAL A 80 -15.87 0.28 -7.98
N ALA A 81 -16.69 0.29 -6.93
CA ALA A 81 -17.89 -0.54 -6.88
C ALA A 81 -18.87 -0.12 -7.96
N GLY A 82 -19.43 -1.09 -8.65
CA GLY A 82 -20.42 -0.86 -9.68
C GLY A 82 -19.88 -0.29 -10.97
N GLY A 83 -18.57 -0.18 -11.04
CA GLY A 83 -17.88 0.34 -12.24
C GLY A 83 -17.84 -0.65 -13.36
#